data_23937ad86846dfb7d4a7fe8fb3affdf0
#
_entry.id   23937ad86846dfb7d4a7fe8fb3affdf0
#
_cell.length_a   1.000
_cell.length_b   1.000
_cell.length_c   1.000
_cell.angle_alpha   90.00
_cell.angle_beta   90.00
_cell.angle_gamma   90.00
#
_symmetry.space_group_name_H-M   'P 1'
#
loop_
_entity.id
_entity.type
_entity.pdbx_description
1 polymer ?
#
loop_
_entity_poly.entity_id
_entity_poly.type
_entity_poly.pdbx_seq_one_letter_code
_entity_poly.pdbx_strand_id
1 'polypeptide(L)'
;GDGAGAALLQKTNSGGVLGSWIKSDGRGSEVIQIPAGGVRIPFGSENFSEEQKYFQMDGRAVWDFAVEAFPEAVNSVLEKVKMDIEDVDIIIPHQANLRIIEAGMNKLGLNMDKAYTNIERYGNTAGASIPIALKEAVDTKRVKTGNLVITVGFGGGLSWGANAIIW
;
A
#
# COMPACT_ATOMS: atom_id res chain seq x y z
N GLY A 1 2.94 10.83 9.37
CA GLY A 1 2.66 10.55 10.78
C GLY A 1 3.38 9.30 11.27
N ASP A 2 3.49 9.14 12.57
CA ASP A 2 4.03 7.93 13.19
C ASP A 2 2.91 6.94 13.46
N GLY A 3 3.20 5.65 13.29
CA GLY A 3 2.22 4.60 13.53
C GLY A 3 2.85 3.23 13.58
N ALA A 4 2.14 2.30 14.19
CA ALA A 4 2.51 0.88 14.21
C ALA A 4 1.28 0.02 14.03
N GLY A 5 1.46 -1.15 13.43
CA GLY A 5 0.42 -2.16 13.30
C GLY A 5 1.02 -3.55 13.39
N ALA A 6 0.24 -4.47 13.93
CA ALA A 6 0.62 -5.88 14.03
C ALA A 6 -0.56 -6.77 13.63
N ALA A 7 -0.26 -7.90 13.02
CA ALA A 7 -1.25 -8.91 12.67
C ALA A 7 -0.79 -10.27 13.19
N LEU A 8 -1.70 -10.99 13.82
CA LEU A 8 -1.51 -12.38 14.19
C LEU A 8 -2.13 -13.27 13.11
N LEU A 9 -1.31 -14.11 12.50
CA LEU A 9 -1.74 -15.07 11.49
C LEU A 9 -1.76 -16.47 12.10
N GLN A 10 -2.85 -17.20 11.84
CA GLN A 10 -2.97 -18.61 12.26
C GLN A 10 -3.57 -19.44 11.13
N LYS A 11 -3.32 -20.74 11.16
CA LYS A 11 -3.94 -21.66 10.21
C LYS A 11 -5.46 -21.67 10.40
N THR A 12 -6.19 -21.59 9.28
CA THR A 12 -7.65 -21.68 9.26
C THR A 12 -8.11 -22.70 8.21
N ASN A 13 -9.32 -23.22 8.37
CA ASN A 13 -9.95 -24.12 7.40
C ASN A 13 -10.93 -23.37 6.46
N SER A 14 -11.20 -22.10 6.74
CA SER A 14 -12.11 -21.26 5.92
C SER A 14 -11.65 -19.82 5.95
N GLY A 15 -11.68 -19.15 4.79
CA GLY A 15 -11.23 -17.76 4.66
C GLY A 15 -9.72 -17.62 4.74
N GLY A 16 -9.27 -16.42 5.14
CA GLY A 16 -7.84 -16.08 5.25
C GLY A 16 -7.24 -15.54 3.96
N VAL A 17 -5.92 -15.48 3.87
CA VAL A 17 -5.19 -14.98 2.70
C VAL A 17 -5.29 -15.98 1.56
N LEU A 18 -6.04 -15.63 0.51
CA LEU A 18 -6.21 -16.45 -0.69
C LEU A 18 -4.97 -16.41 -1.58
N GLY A 19 -4.35 -15.25 -1.68
CA GLY A 19 -3.17 -15.04 -2.49
C GLY A 19 -2.56 -13.65 -2.29
N SER A 20 -1.31 -13.54 -2.73
CA SER A 20 -0.54 -12.30 -2.72
C SER A 20 0.16 -12.13 -4.05
N TRP A 21 0.25 -10.89 -4.51
CA TRP A 21 1.03 -10.52 -5.68
C TRP A 21 1.94 -9.34 -5.32
N ILE A 22 3.17 -9.37 -5.79
CA ILE A 22 4.17 -8.32 -5.51
C ILE A 22 5.07 -8.15 -6.72
N LYS A 23 5.49 -6.92 -6.96
CA LYS A 23 6.42 -6.53 -8.01
C LYS A 23 7.34 -5.41 -7.53
N SER A 24 8.53 -5.33 -8.12
CA SER A 24 9.50 -4.27 -7.85
C SER A 24 10.18 -3.83 -9.14
N ASP A 25 10.53 -2.54 -9.21
CA ASP A 25 11.32 -1.95 -10.28
C ASP A 25 12.41 -1.06 -9.68
N GLY A 26 13.62 -1.57 -9.63
CA GLY A 26 14.80 -0.87 -9.07
C GLY A 26 15.26 0.34 -9.88
N ARG A 27 14.78 0.51 -11.12
CA ARG A 27 15.11 1.70 -11.94
C ARG A 27 14.58 2.99 -11.31
N GLY A 28 13.55 2.90 -10.49
CA GLY A 28 12.98 4.01 -9.73
C GLY A 28 13.53 4.17 -8.31
N SER A 29 14.65 3.55 -7.97
CA SER A 29 15.19 3.54 -6.60
C SER A 29 15.47 4.92 -6.01
N GLU A 30 15.73 5.91 -6.84
CA GLU A 30 16.01 7.29 -6.42
C GLU A 30 14.76 8.16 -6.27
N VAL A 31 13.59 7.67 -6.71
CA VAL A 31 12.34 8.42 -6.66
C VAL A 31 11.85 8.62 -5.23
N ILE A 32 12.08 7.62 -4.37
CA ILE A 32 11.77 7.66 -2.93
C ILE A 32 12.94 7.05 -2.18
N GLN A 33 13.71 7.84 -1.44
CA GLN A 33 14.89 7.35 -0.74
C GLN A 33 15.28 8.19 0.49
N ILE A 34 16.12 7.62 1.32
CA ILE A 34 17.02 8.33 2.25
C ILE A 34 18.42 8.04 1.74
N PRO A 35 19.13 9.01 1.13
CA PRO A 35 20.38 8.75 0.41
C PRO A 35 21.54 8.25 1.30
N ALA A 36 21.65 8.76 2.53
CA ALA A 36 22.73 8.43 3.46
C ALA A 36 22.28 7.52 4.61
N GLY A 37 23.27 6.98 5.33
CA GLY A 37 23.06 6.08 6.48
C GLY A 37 23.24 4.60 6.17
N GLY A 38 23.43 4.26 4.89
CA GLY A 38 23.80 2.93 4.44
C GLY A 38 25.27 2.83 4.02
N VAL A 39 25.67 1.67 3.50
CA VAL A 39 27.07 1.43 3.05
C VAL A 39 27.48 2.27 1.85
N ARG A 40 26.52 2.75 1.04
CA ARG A 40 26.80 3.59 -0.14
C ARG A 40 27.28 4.98 0.27
N ILE A 41 26.66 5.59 1.26
CA ILE A 41 27.00 6.90 1.83
C ILE A 41 26.89 6.78 3.35
N PRO A 42 27.95 6.33 4.04
CA PRO A 42 27.96 6.29 5.50
C PRO A 42 27.91 7.70 6.09
N PHE A 43 27.32 7.85 7.25
CA PHE A 43 27.34 9.12 7.97
C PHE A 43 28.80 9.55 8.23
N GLY A 44 29.11 10.81 7.96
CA GLY A 44 30.43 11.37 8.14
C GLY A 44 31.47 11.01 7.08
N SER A 45 31.10 10.29 6.00
CA SER A 45 31.98 10.07 4.85
C SER A 45 32.17 11.37 4.04
N GLU A 46 33.21 11.41 3.18
CA GLU A 46 33.48 12.57 2.32
C GLU A 46 32.32 12.98 1.41
N ASN A 47 31.50 12.00 1.02
CA ASN A 47 30.33 12.20 0.15
C ASN A 47 29.04 12.48 0.91
N PHE A 48 29.10 12.57 2.25
CA PHE A 48 27.95 12.82 3.09
C PHE A 48 27.64 14.31 3.18
N SER A 49 26.36 14.66 3.06
CA SER A 49 25.81 15.95 3.47
C SER A 49 24.63 15.77 4.42
N GLU A 50 24.40 16.76 5.29
CA GLU A 50 23.34 16.72 6.30
C GLU A 50 21.93 16.52 5.71
N GLU A 51 21.69 17.01 4.49
CA GLU A 51 20.40 16.88 3.80
C GLU A 51 20.11 15.44 3.36
N GLN A 52 21.16 14.65 3.13
CA GLN A 52 21.02 13.25 2.66
C GLN A 52 20.51 12.29 3.74
N LYS A 53 20.45 12.70 4.99
CA LYS A 53 19.86 11.90 6.08
C LYS A 53 18.35 11.98 6.15
N TYR A 54 17.76 12.89 5.38
CA TYR A 54 16.31 13.09 5.35
C TYR A 54 15.68 12.37 4.16
N PHE A 55 14.40 12.07 4.32
CA PHE A 55 13.56 11.50 3.26
C PHE A 55 13.46 12.45 2.08
N GLN A 56 13.76 11.95 0.89
CA GLN A 56 13.68 12.67 -0.37
C GLN A 56 12.68 11.95 -1.29
N MET A 57 11.88 12.71 -2.00
CA MET A 57 10.85 12.17 -2.89
C MET A 57 10.61 13.10 -4.07
N ASP A 58 10.61 12.54 -5.29
CA ASP A 58 10.05 13.18 -6.47
C ASP A 58 8.53 12.93 -6.50
N GLY A 59 7.77 13.91 -6.03
CA GLY A 59 6.31 13.79 -5.92
C GLY A 59 5.61 13.56 -7.27
N ARG A 60 6.17 14.04 -8.39
CA ARG A 60 5.64 13.83 -9.74
C ARG A 60 5.85 12.41 -10.19
N ALA A 61 7.08 11.92 -10.09
CA ALA A 61 7.40 10.55 -10.45
C ALA A 61 6.66 9.53 -9.56
N VAL A 62 6.48 9.83 -8.26
CA VAL A 62 5.66 9.00 -7.35
C VAL A 62 4.21 8.95 -7.80
N TRP A 63 3.63 10.09 -8.19
CA TRP A 63 2.27 10.13 -8.70
C TRP A 63 2.13 9.26 -9.96
N ASP A 64 2.98 9.50 -10.96
CA ASP A 64 2.93 8.80 -12.25
C ASP A 64 3.08 7.28 -12.05
N PHE A 65 3.92 6.85 -11.12
CA PHE A 65 4.06 5.45 -10.71
C PHE A 65 2.82 4.91 -9.98
N ALA A 66 2.37 5.61 -8.95
CA ALA A 66 1.37 5.07 -8.02
C ALA A 66 -0.01 4.88 -8.67
N VAL A 67 -0.40 5.79 -9.59
CA VAL A 67 -1.68 5.70 -10.30
C VAL A 67 -1.76 4.52 -11.28
N GLU A 68 -0.61 3.96 -11.69
CA GLU A 68 -0.54 2.74 -12.47
C GLU A 68 -0.35 1.50 -11.58
N ALA A 69 0.52 1.58 -10.59
CA ALA A 69 0.86 0.49 -9.68
C ALA A 69 -0.33 -0.01 -8.84
N PHE A 70 -1.19 0.92 -8.40
CA PHE A 70 -2.37 0.60 -7.60
C PHE A 70 -3.33 -0.34 -8.35
N PRO A 71 -3.88 0.00 -9.52
CA PRO A 71 -4.78 -0.90 -10.24
C PRO A 71 -4.07 -2.16 -10.76
N GLU A 72 -2.79 -2.08 -11.16
CA GLU A 72 -2.02 -3.27 -11.55
C GLU A 72 -1.97 -4.30 -10.43
N ALA A 73 -1.65 -3.88 -9.19
CA ALA A 73 -1.56 -4.79 -8.06
C ALA A 73 -2.91 -5.45 -7.73
N VAL A 74 -4.01 -4.67 -7.75
CA VAL A 74 -5.36 -5.19 -7.49
C VAL A 74 -5.77 -6.19 -8.55
N ASN A 75 -5.64 -5.85 -9.85
CA ASN A 75 -6.02 -6.75 -10.93
C ASN A 75 -5.16 -8.03 -10.93
N SER A 76 -3.84 -7.90 -10.71
CA SER A 76 -2.94 -9.05 -10.72
C SER A 76 -3.19 -10.02 -9.55
N VAL A 77 -3.56 -9.53 -8.36
CA VAL A 77 -3.91 -10.43 -7.25
C VAL A 77 -5.26 -11.10 -7.49
N LEU A 78 -6.24 -10.39 -8.05
CA LEU A 78 -7.55 -10.96 -8.41
C LEU A 78 -7.41 -12.05 -9.47
N GLU A 79 -6.67 -11.80 -10.54
CA GLU A 79 -6.34 -12.82 -11.56
C GLU A 79 -5.70 -14.05 -10.93
N LYS A 80 -4.72 -13.87 -10.04
CA LYS A 80 -4.01 -14.95 -9.36
C LYS A 80 -4.95 -15.82 -8.51
N VAL A 81 -5.95 -15.23 -7.87
CA VAL A 81 -6.93 -15.95 -7.04
C VAL A 81 -8.20 -16.34 -7.80
N LYS A 82 -8.29 -16.00 -9.10
CA LYS A 82 -9.42 -16.28 -10.01
C LYS A 82 -10.73 -15.68 -9.50
N MET A 83 -10.68 -14.43 -9.09
CA MET A 83 -11.84 -13.63 -8.68
C MET A 83 -11.92 -12.38 -9.55
N ASP A 84 -13.13 -11.83 -9.69
CA ASP A 84 -13.39 -10.65 -10.48
C ASP A 84 -13.46 -9.38 -9.61
N ILE A 85 -13.32 -8.21 -10.23
CA ILE A 85 -13.34 -6.93 -9.53
C ILE A 85 -14.69 -6.65 -8.86
N GLU A 86 -15.75 -7.21 -9.40
CA GLU A 86 -17.13 -7.14 -8.89
C GLU A 86 -17.27 -7.86 -7.54
N ASP A 87 -16.49 -8.92 -7.31
CA ASP A 87 -16.47 -9.69 -6.06
C ASP A 87 -15.88 -8.92 -4.90
N VAL A 88 -15.10 -7.86 -5.18
CA VAL A 88 -14.41 -7.07 -4.14
C VAL A 88 -15.42 -6.29 -3.30
N ASP A 89 -15.45 -6.59 -2.02
CA ASP A 89 -16.27 -5.85 -1.05
C ASP A 89 -15.61 -4.54 -0.63
N ILE A 90 -14.30 -4.57 -0.36
CA ILE A 90 -13.57 -3.40 0.12
C ILE A 90 -12.08 -3.48 -0.22
N ILE A 91 -11.49 -2.34 -0.54
CA ILE A 91 -10.06 -2.15 -0.72
C ILE A 91 -9.51 -1.34 0.47
N ILE A 92 -8.42 -1.83 1.07
CA ILE A 92 -7.66 -1.15 2.12
C ILE A 92 -6.31 -0.71 1.52
N PRO A 93 -6.22 0.49 0.95
CA PRO A 93 -4.99 0.96 0.33
C PRO A 93 -4.00 1.53 1.34
N HIS A 94 -2.73 1.55 0.95
CA HIS A 94 -1.75 2.40 1.60
C HIS A 94 -2.22 3.86 1.57
N GLN A 95 -2.22 4.51 2.72
CA GLN A 95 -2.71 5.88 2.91
C GLN A 95 -1.63 6.92 2.55
N ALA A 96 -1.15 6.90 1.29
CA ALA A 96 -0.11 7.81 0.82
C ALA A 96 -0.63 9.21 0.52
N ASN A 97 -1.71 9.27 -0.26
CA ASN A 97 -2.37 10.48 -0.72
C ASN A 97 -3.78 10.13 -1.19
N LEU A 98 -4.79 10.85 -0.74
CA LEU A 98 -6.18 10.60 -1.10
C LEU A 98 -6.43 10.65 -2.61
N ARG A 99 -5.78 11.60 -3.32
CA ARG A 99 -5.93 11.71 -4.78
C ARG A 99 -5.39 10.50 -5.54
N ILE A 100 -4.32 9.87 -5.03
CA ILE A 100 -3.79 8.62 -5.62
C ILE A 100 -4.81 7.51 -5.44
N ILE A 101 -5.42 7.40 -4.26
CA ILE A 101 -6.47 6.42 -3.98
C ILE A 101 -7.66 6.62 -4.91
N GLU A 102 -8.14 7.86 -5.03
CA GLU A 102 -9.24 8.23 -5.94
C GLU A 102 -8.91 7.86 -7.40
N ALA A 103 -7.72 8.19 -7.88
CA ALA A 103 -7.29 7.87 -9.24
C ALA A 103 -7.21 6.35 -9.47
N GLY A 104 -6.69 5.59 -8.49
CA GLY A 104 -6.62 4.13 -8.55
C GLY A 104 -8.01 3.49 -8.56
N MET A 105 -8.92 3.92 -7.68
CA MET A 105 -10.31 3.44 -7.65
C MET A 105 -11.04 3.75 -8.96
N ASN A 106 -10.89 4.94 -9.51
CA ASN A 106 -11.46 5.32 -10.80
C ASN A 106 -10.95 4.44 -11.94
N LYS A 107 -9.64 4.12 -11.98
CA LYS A 107 -9.07 3.22 -12.99
C LYS A 107 -9.58 1.78 -12.87
N LEU A 108 -9.93 1.35 -11.67
CA LEU A 108 -10.58 0.06 -11.42
C LEU A 108 -12.08 0.05 -11.74
N GLY A 109 -12.67 1.21 -12.07
CA GLY A 109 -14.13 1.35 -12.27
C GLY A 109 -14.93 1.25 -10.96
N LEU A 110 -14.28 1.45 -9.81
CA LEU A 110 -14.91 1.35 -8.49
C LEU A 110 -15.17 2.73 -7.87
N ASN A 111 -16.27 2.80 -7.12
CA ASN A 111 -16.57 3.98 -6.32
C ASN A 111 -15.72 4.01 -5.02
N MET A 112 -15.53 5.21 -4.46
CA MET A 112 -14.77 5.41 -3.23
C MET A 112 -15.41 4.78 -1.98
N ASP A 113 -16.69 4.41 -2.03
CA ASP A 113 -17.36 3.66 -0.96
C ASP A 113 -16.79 2.24 -0.78
N LYS A 114 -16.16 1.69 -1.81
CA LYS A 114 -15.39 0.43 -1.73
C LYS A 114 -13.94 0.61 -1.26
N ALA A 115 -13.46 1.83 -1.03
CA ALA A 115 -12.17 2.09 -0.38
C ALA A 115 -12.34 2.49 1.08
N TYR A 116 -11.44 2.03 1.95
CA TYR A 116 -11.34 2.57 3.30
C TYR A 116 -10.22 3.58 3.37
N THR A 117 -10.52 4.81 3.82
CA THR A 117 -9.55 5.88 3.99
C THR A 117 -9.61 6.44 5.40
N ASN A 118 -8.46 6.78 5.95
CA ASN A 118 -8.31 7.46 7.24
C ASN A 118 -7.10 8.40 7.26
N ILE A 119 -6.60 8.72 6.06
CA ILE A 119 -5.45 9.61 5.86
C ILE A 119 -5.71 11.01 6.43
N GLU A 120 -6.95 11.49 6.42
CA GLU A 120 -7.35 12.79 6.96
C GLU A 120 -7.12 12.91 8.46
N ARG A 121 -7.07 11.76 9.17
CA ARG A 121 -6.87 11.71 10.63
C ARG A 121 -5.42 11.41 11.02
N TYR A 122 -4.74 10.54 10.27
CA TYR A 122 -3.42 10.05 10.65
C TYR A 122 -2.29 10.48 9.71
N GLY A 123 -2.63 10.99 8.53
CA GLY A 123 -1.66 11.24 7.48
C GLY A 123 -1.07 9.95 6.93
N ASN A 124 0.07 10.06 6.26
CA ASN A 124 0.83 8.91 5.77
C ASN A 124 1.67 8.34 6.92
N THR A 125 1.30 7.16 7.42
CA THR A 125 2.03 6.40 8.46
C THR A 125 2.89 5.28 7.88
N ALA A 126 3.34 5.45 6.61
CA ALA A 126 4.18 4.48 5.89
C ALA A 126 3.60 3.05 5.96
N GLY A 127 4.40 2.04 6.31
CA GLY A 127 3.97 0.64 6.37
C GLY A 127 2.86 0.36 7.38
N ALA A 128 2.65 1.22 8.38
CA ALA A 128 1.59 1.06 9.37
C ALA A 128 0.20 1.46 8.84
N SER A 129 0.12 2.18 7.72
CA SER A 129 -1.15 2.74 7.22
C SER A 129 -2.20 1.67 6.89
N ILE A 130 -1.79 0.58 6.25
CA ILE A 130 -2.70 -0.52 5.91
C ILE A 130 -3.24 -1.22 7.16
N PRO A 131 -2.42 -1.70 8.12
CA PRO A 131 -2.95 -2.36 9.30
C PRO A 131 -3.79 -1.46 10.19
N ILE A 132 -3.48 -0.15 10.28
CA ILE A 132 -4.32 0.82 11.01
C ILE A 132 -5.68 0.96 10.30
N ALA A 133 -5.69 1.17 8.98
CA ALA A 133 -6.93 1.31 8.20
C ALA A 133 -7.78 0.03 8.24
N LEU A 134 -7.15 -1.15 8.13
CA LEU A 134 -7.84 -2.43 8.23
C LEU A 134 -8.48 -2.62 9.62
N LYS A 135 -7.72 -2.34 10.70
CA LYS A 135 -8.25 -2.44 12.08
C LYS A 135 -9.49 -1.56 12.27
N GLU A 136 -9.42 -0.31 11.83
CA GLU A 136 -10.56 0.60 11.92
C GLU A 136 -11.75 0.17 11.04
N ALA A 137 -11.48 -0.33 9.82
CA ALA A 137 -12.52 -0.85 8.95
C ALA A 137 -13.28 -2.04 9.58
N VAL A 138 -12.58 -2.88 10.34
CA VAL A 138 -13.18 -3.96 11.13
C VAL A 138 -14.00 -3.41 12.30
N ASP A 139 -13.44 -2.50 13.09
CA ASP A 139 -14.11 -1.91 14.26
C ASP A 139 -15.39 -1.16 13.87
N THR A 140 -15.36 -0.47 12.75
CA THR A 140 -16.50 0.26 12.19
C THR A 140 -17.46 -0.60 11.37
N LYS A 141 -17.22 -1.92 11.32
CA LYS A 141 -18.02 -2.90 10.58
C LYS A 141 -18.11 -2.64 9.07
N ARG A 142 -17.14 -1.92 8.52
CA ARG A 142 -16.94 -1.77 7.08
C ARG A 142 -16.38 -3.08 6.48
N VAL A 143 -15.56 -3.79 7.25
CA VAL A 143 -15.13 -5.17 6.97
C VAL A 143 -15.92 -6.13 7.84
N LYS A 144 -16.50 -7.15 7.24
CA LYS A 144 -17.32 -8.18 7.89
C LYS A 144 -16.81 -9.56 7.50
N THR A 145 -17.10 -10.56 8.34
CA THR A 145 -16.81 -11.97 8.03
C THR A 145 -17.41 -12.34 6.67
N GLY A 146 -16.58 -12.98 5.84
CA GLY A 146 -16.92 -13.39 4.48
C GLY A 146 -16.62 -12.35 3.41
N ASN A 147 -16.29 -11.10 3.75
CA ASN A 147 -15.92 -10.10 2.76
C ASN A 147 -14.62 -10.43 2.05
N LEU A 148 -14.58 -10.20 0.73
CA LEU A 148 -13.35 -10.14 -0.03
C LEU A 148 -12.69 -8.76 0.17
N VAL A 149 -11.62 -8.77 0.94
CA VAL A 149 -10.81 -7.59 1.27
C VAL A 149 -9.54 -7.61 0.44
N ILE A 150 -9.27 -6.53 -0.29
CA ILE A 150 -7.99 -6.35 -0.98
C ILE A 150 -7.17 -5.34 -0.19
N THR A 151 -5.97 -5.72 0.27
CA THR A 151 -4.98 -4.75 0.75
C THR A 151 -4.03 -4.43 -0.38
N VAL A 152 -3.72 -3.16 -0.61
CA VAL A 152 -2.79 -2.74 -1.66
C VAL A 152 -1.79 -1.71 -1.14
N GLY A 153 -0.51 -1.97 -1.38
CA GLY A 153 0.60 -1.11 -0.98
C GLY A 153 1.53 -0.81 -2.15
N PHE A 154 2.15 0.36 -2.10
CA PHE A 154 3.16 0.81 -3.05
C PHE A 154 4.10 1.81 -2.37
N GLY A 155 5.34 1.94 -2.86
CA GLY A 155 6.31 2.84 -2.26
C GLY A 155 7.72 2.69 -2.83
N GLY A 156 8.68 3.09 -2.01
CA GLY A 156 10.10 3.03 -2.36
C GLY A 156 10.55 1.64 -2.80
N GLY A 157 11.49 1.66 -3.75
CA GLY A 157 11.96 0.47 -4.41
C GLY A 157 12.20 0.71 -5.90
N LEU A 158 11.26 1.09 -6.73
CA LEU A 158 9.81 1.12 -6.46
C LEU A 158 9.29 -0.29 -6.23
N SER A 159 8.38 -0.46 -5.30
CA SER A 159 7.74 -1.74 -5.02
C SER A 159 6.25 -1.57 -4.80
N TRP A 160 5.45 -2.54 -5.25
CA TRP A 160 4.00 -2.54 -5.06
C TRP A 160 3.46 -3.95 -5.02
N GLY A 161 2.31 -4.09 -4.40
CA GLY A 161 1.67 -5.40 -4.28
C GLY A 161 0.33 -5.35 -3.59
N ALA A 162 -0.38 -6.48 -3.65
CA ALA A 162 -1.69 -6.64 -3.05
C ALA A 162 -1.87 -8.03 -2.44
N ASN A 163 -2.77 -8.13 -1.47
CA ASN A 163 -3.26 -9.40 -0.96
C ASN A 163 -4.78 -9.46 -1.12
N ALA A 164 -5.29 -10.63 -1.51
CA ALA A 164 -6.70 -10.96 -1.48
C ALA A 164 -7.00 -11.81 -0.24
N ILE A 165 -7.97 -11.39 0.56
CA ILE A 165 -8.28 -11.97 1.87
C ILE A 165 -9.79 -12.18 1.96
N ILE A 166 -10.24 -13.39 2.29
CA ILE A 166 -11.58 -13.58 2.81
C ILE A 166 -11.52 -13.39 4.32
N TRP A 167 -12.18 -12.34 4.76
CA TRP A 167 -12.12 -11.90 6.16
C TRP A 167 -12.90 -12.78 7.12
#